data_ac71308ff64ec71561e0f2b2968979f0
#
_entry.id   ac71308ff64ec71561e0f2b2968979f0
#
_cell.length_a   1.000
_cell.length_b   1.000
_cell.length_c   1.000
_cell.angle_alpha   90.00
_cell.angle_beta   90.00
_cell.angle_gamma   90.00
#
_symmetry.space_group_name_H-M   'P 1'
#
loop_
_entity.id
_entity.type
_entity.pdbx_description
1 polymer ?
#
loop_
_entity_poly.entity_id
_entity_poly.type
_entity_poly.pdbx_seq_one_letter_code
_entity_poly.pdbx_strand_id
1 'polypeptide(L)'
;MVLLGVLLVPQVALSHIERNSYWPDPAPDASVKPATGGKVPKARSLSSAAKRHRGTHVRVVCKPGSLKSAYASIRKARKKGVRIRPTQPAKRISAKKARGLRRLNRTFFKRCKYRNIQRAVFRSRNNDRIVVMPGLYTEEPSRKKPKNDPKCAQYRVKSDKGANASSYEYQVRCPNDQSLIFVGGRSLSGKKPPDPPLQSRHGIPDAGPCKRCNLQIEGSGASPDDVRIDGAKDPRRSQLRKQGTPVKDVLLKADRADGFVIRNMTLAHATEHALYVHEADGYLIKFVKVLYNGEYGTLTFASDHGLTTDCEAAGNGDSGVYPGGAVDTGEQRIEAQPRLNQAITRCDVHHNTLGYSGTMGNATHVYGNNFYDNSTGIATDSFFAGGHPGYPQDSAVFENNRIYSNNFNSFVKSSDVVPRVPVPVGTGILIAGGNNNEVKGNRMWDNWRRGSMLIAVPDAVSDNTGYGTTSNRNKFHDNVMGLDPSGAKVPNGVDFWWDQYPGNTDNCWYSNGNATTDPAAPLTPSN
;
A
#
# COMPACT_ATOMS: atom_id res chain seq x y z
N MET A 1 36.04 1.62 26.16
CA MET A 1 35.99 0.52 25.14
C MET A 1 34.74 0.73 24.32
N VAL A 2 34.86 1.47 23.22
CA VAL A 2 33.74 1.84 22.34
C VAL A 2 33.49 0.65 21.43
N LEU A 3 32.37 -0.05 21.61
CA LEU A 3 31.91 -1.05 20.65
C LEU A 3 31.41 -0.30 19.40
N LEU A 4 32.25 -0.28 18.37
CA LEU A 4 31.80 0.02 17.01
C LEU A 4 30.84 -1.12 16.59
N GLY A 5 29.55 -0.89 16.77
CA GLY A 5 28.53 -1.67 16.10
C GLY A 5 28.66 -1.41 14.60
N VAL A 6 29.10 -2.41 13.85
CA VAL A 6 29.04 -2.40 12.39
C VAL A 6 27.57 -2.22 12.02
N LEU A 7 27.19 -1.01 11.69
CA LEU A 7 25.94 -0.72 11.00
C LEU A 7 26.04 -1.41 9.64
N LEU A 8 25.48 -2.60 9.53
CA LEU A 8 25.09 -3.19 8.26
C LEU A 8 24.11 -2.19 7.66
N VAL A 9 24.62 -1.27 6.85
CA VAL A 9 23.78 -0.39 6.03
C VAL A 9 22.95 -1.31 5.15
N PRO A 10 21.66 -1.42 5.35
CA PRO A 10 20.84 -2.28 4.53
C PRO A 10 20.93 -1.77 3.11
N GLN A 11 20.96 -2.69 2.17
CA GLN A 11 20.73 -2.37 0.79
C GLN A 11 19.34 -1.76 0.70
N VAL A 12 19.31 -0.44 0.66
CA VAL A 12 18.06 0.25 0.40
C VAL A 12 17.63 -0.20 -0.97
N ALA A 13 16.51 -0.87 -1.01
CA ALA A 13 15.93 -1.27 -2.27
C ALA A 13 15.51 -0.01 -3.00
N LEU A 14 16.35 0.46 -3.93
CA LEU A 14 15.96 1.47 -4.92
C LEU A 14 14.95 0.83 -5.88
N SER A 15 13.86 0.30 -5.31
CA SER A 15 12.82 -0.36 -6.11
C SER A 15 12.03 0.63 -6.95
N HIS A 16 12.17 1.93 -6.70
CA HIS A 16 11.32 2.97 -7.27
C HIS A 16 12.08 4.23 -7.64
N ILE A 17 12.96 4.16 -8.63
CA ILE A 17 13.43 5.37 -9.31
C ILE A 17 12.32 5.75 -10.29
N GLU A 18 11.39 6.52 -9.81
CA GLU A 18 10.26 7.02 -10.58
C GLU A 18 10.54 8.47 -10.99
N ARG A 19 9.89 8.91 -12.02
CA ARG A 19 9.88 10.33 -12.36
C ARG A 19 9.03 11.13 -11.39
N ASN A 20 9.29 12.40 -11.27
CA ASN A 20 8.43 13.31 -10.54
C ASN A 20 7.02 13.32 -11.18
N SER A 21 6.00 13.12 -10.37
CA SER A 21 4.61 13.25 -10.75
C SER A 21 4.00 14.40 -9.96
N TYR A 22 3.27 15.25 -10.61
CA TYR A 22 2.58 16.38 -10.01
C TYR A 22 1.12 16.35 -10.40
N TRP A 23 0.26 16.44 -9.40
CA TRP A 23 -1.18 16.42 -9.57
C TRP A 23 -1.77 17.74 -9.06
N PRO A 24 -1.77 18.83 -9.86
CA PRO A 24 -2.64 19.93 -9.54
C PRO A 24 -4.08 19.41 -9.60
N ASP A 25 -5.03 20.14 -9.10
CA ASP A 25 -6.42 19.71 -9.10
C ASP A 25 -6.77 18.92 -10.38
N PRO A 26 -7.02 17.61 -10.27
CA PRO A 26 -7.00 16.76 -11.45
C PRO A 26 -8.22 17.02 -12.31
N ALA A 27 -7.97 17.38 -13.53
CA ALA A 27 -9.03 17.35 -14.54
C ALA A 27 -9.46 15.89 -14.76
N PRO A 28 -10.74 15.58 -14.64
CA PRO A 28 -11.26 14.26 -14.97
C PRO A 28 -10.83 13.85 -16.39
N ASP A 29 -10.48 12.58 -16.59
CA ASP A 29 -10.13 12.10 -17.92
C ASP A 29 -11.33 12.15 -18.87
N ALA A 30 -11.38 13.16 -19.71
CA ALA A 30 -12.43 13.33 -20.71
C ALA A 30 -12.47 12.24 -21.78
N SER A 31 -11.42 11.43 -21.93
CA SER A 31 -11.39 10.30 -22.85
C SER A 31 -12.24 9.11 -22.40
N VAL A 32 -12.66 9.11 -21.13
CA VAL A 32 -13.49 8.06 -20.53
C VAL A 32 -14.86 8.62 -20.18
N LYS A 33 -15.92 7.94 -20.59
CA LYS A 33 -17.29 8.33 -20.24
C LYS A 33 -17.96 7.24 -19.38
N PRO A 34 -18.43 7.56 -18.17
CA PRO A 34 -18.31 8.86 -17.50
C PRO A 34 -16.84 9.18 -17.19
N ALA A 35 -16.52 10.47 -17.16
CA ALA A 35 -15.19 10.94 -16.84
C ALA A 35 -14.70 10.35 -15.51
N THR A 36 -13.41 9.98 -15.43
CA THR A 36 -12.76 9.39 -14.25
C THR A 36 -11.59 10.26 -13.79
N GLY A 37 -11.14 10.03 -12.56
CA GLY A 37 -10.16 10.89 -11.92
C GLY A 37 -10.79 11.99 -11.06
N GLY A 38 -9.99 12.72 -10.32
CA GLY A 38 -10.41 13.80 -9.42
C GLY A 38 -11.26 13.36 -8.23
N LYS A 39 -11.41 12.07 -7.97
CA LYS A 39 -12.16 11.55 -6.81
C LYS A 39 -11.92 10.06 -6.56
N VAL A 40 -12.15 9.66 -5.32
CA VAL A 40 -12.19 8.22 -4.97
C VAL A 40 -13.35 7.54 -5.70
N PRO A 41 -13.10 6.48 -6.49
CA PRO A 41 -14.15 5.81 -7.24
C PRO A 41 -15.10 5.03 -6.32
N LYS A 42 -16.39 4.98 -6.68
CA LYS A 42 -17.38 4.18 -5.95
C LYS A 42 -17.40 2.74 -6.47
N ALA A 43 -17.22 1.77 -5.58
CA ALA A 43 -17.36 0.36 -5.93
C ALA A 43 -18.79 0.01 -6.35
N ARG A 44 -18.93 -0.60 -7.51
CA ARG A 44 -20.21 -1.12 -7.99
C ARG A 44 -20.57 -2.40 -7.25
N SER A 45 -21.85 -2.63 -6.95
CA SER A 45 -22.29 -3.81 -6.21
C SER A 45 -22.10 -5.11 -7.01
N LEU A 46 -21.78 -6.23 -6.34
CA LEU A 46 -21.65 -7.53 -7.01
C LEU A 46 -22.95 -7.95 -7.74
N SER A 47 -24.11 -7.60 -7.19
CA SER A 47 -25.41 -7.88 -7.80
C SER A 47 -25.61 -7.17 -9.13
N SER A 48 -25.08 -5.97 -9.30
CA SER A 48 -25.18 -5.27 -10.59
C SER A 48 -24.35 -5.94 -11.69
N ALA A 49 -23.30 -6.69 -11.35
CA ALA A 49 -22.53 -7.46 -12.31
C ALA A 49 -23.33 -8.63 -12.96
N ALA A 50 -24.36 -9.10 -12.29
CA ALA A 50 -25.23 -10.13 -12.87
C ALA A 50 -26.22 -9.60 -13.90
N LYS A 51 -26.49 -8.28 -13.89
CA LYS A 51 -27.36 -7.61 -14.85
C LYS A 51 -26.57 -7.27 -16.13
N ARG A 52 -27.28 -7.17 -17.24
CA ARG A 52 -26.70 -6.63 -18.47
C ARG A 52 -26.81 -5.11 -18.43
N HIS A 53 -25.70 -4.44 -18.63
CA HIS A 53 -25.67 -2.97 -18.74
C HIS A 53 -25.12 -2.59 -20.12
N ARG A 54 -25.73 -1.63 -20.76
CA ARG A 54 -25.25 -1.07 -22.03
C ARG A 54 -23.89 -0.39 -21.79
N GLY A 55 -22.90 -0.66 -22.63
CA GLY A 55 -21.58 -0.04 -22.55
C GLY A 55 -20.64 -0.59 -21.48
N THR A 56 -21.05 -1.57 -20.67
CA THR A 56 -20.19 -2.21 -19.66
C THR A 56 -20.17 -3.74 -19.85
N HIS A 57 -18.99 -4.29 -20.03
CA HIS A 57 -18.84 -5.75 -20.10
C HIS A 57 -18.40 -6.34 -18.77
N VAL A 58 -19.08 -7.40 -18.36
CA VAL A 58 -18.70 -8.19 -17.19
C VAL A 58 -17.99 -9.47 -17.67
N ARG A 59 -16.73 -9.61 -17.30
CA ARG A 59 -15.91 -10.78 -17.56
C ARG A 59 -15.81 -11.62 -16.32
N VAL A 60 -16.15 -12.90 -16.46
CA VAL A 60 -16.11 -13.83 -15.33
C VAL A 60 -14.91 -14.75 -15.45
N VAL A 61 -14.13 -14.80 -14.39
CA VAL A 61 -12.97 -15.69 -14.23
C VAL A 61 -13.32 -16.75 -13.19
N CYS A 62 -13.10 -18.03 -13.52
CA CYS A 62 -13.34 -19.11 -12.59
C CYS A 62 -12.38 -20.30 -12.81
N LYS A 63 -12.20 -21.10 -11.79
CA LYS A 63 -11.58 -22.45 -11.87
C LYS A 63 -12.70 -23.52 -11.94
N PRO A 64 -12.40 -24.75 -12.33
CA PRO A 64 -13.42 -25.83 -12.40
C PRO A 64 -14.21 -25.98 -11.10
N GLY A 65 -13.54 -25.92 -9.95
CA GLY A 65 -14.17 -26.04 -8.61
C GLY A 65 -14.81 -24.79 -8.05
N SER A 66 -14.77 -23.63 -8.74
CA SER A 66 -15.16 -22.33 -8.16
C SER A 66 -16.58 -22.28 -7.61
N LEU A 67 -17.55 -22.96 -8.25
CA LEU A 67 -18.93 -22.97 -7.75
C LEU A 67 -19.06 -23.78 -6.45
N LYS A 68 -18.38 -24.92 -6.35
CA LYS A 68 -18.32 -25.74 -5.12
C LYS A 68 -17.68 -24.94 -3.99
N SER A 69 -16.55 -24.27 -4.27
CA SER A 69 -15.86 -23.42 -3.33
C SER A 69 -16.72 -22.23 -2.86
N ALA A 70 -17.43 -21.57 -3.78
CA ALA A 70 -18.37 -20.50 -3.42
C ALA A 70 -19.47 -20.98 -2.46
N TYR A 71 -20.04 -22.15 -2.71
CA TYR A 71 -21.07 -22.70 -1.83
C TYR A 71 -20.52 -23.09 -0.46
N ALA A 72 -19.30 -23.65 -0.41
CA ALA A 72 -18.62 -23.98 0.85
C ALA A 72 -18.34 -22.71 1.66
N SER A 73 -17.82 -21.67 1.03
CA SER A 73 -17.59 -20.37 1.65
C SER A 73 -18.87 -19.77 2.22
N ILE A 74 -19.96 -19.75 1.45
CA ILE A 74 -21.24 -19.22 1.90
C ILE A 74 -21.78 -20.00 3.11
N ARG A 75 -21.61 -21.33 3.13
CA ARG A 75 -21.99 -22.15 4.32
C ARG A 75 -21.14 -21.78 5.53
N LYS A 76 -19.82 -21.67 5.36
CA LYS A 76 -18.90 -21.25 6.42
C LYS A 76 -19.27 -19.87 6.97
N ALA A 77 -19.51 -18.90 6.07
CA ALA A 77 -19.91 -17.54 6.42
C ALA A 77 -21.23 -17.47 7.21
N ARG A 78 -22.19 -18.36 6.90
CA ARG A 78 -23.42 -18.49 7.67
C ARG A 78 -23.21 -19.11 9.06
N LYS A 79 -22.39 -20.15 9.15
CA LYS A 79 -22.18 -20.90 10.40
C LYS A 79 -21.21 -20.19 11.35
N LYS A 80 -20.04 -19.79 10.82
CA LYS A 80 -18.92 -19.23 11.59
C LYS A 80 -18.77 -17.72 11.47
N GLY A 81 -19.40 -17.10 10.47
CA GLY A 81 -19.20 -15.69 10.13
C GLY A 81 -18.02 -15.46 9.19
N VAL A 82 -17.86 -14.21 8.78
CA VAL A 82 -16.73 -13.69 8.00
C VAL A 82 -16.04 -12.63 8.82
N ARG A 83 -14.73 -12.67 8.81
CA ARG A 83 -13.84 -11.66 9.36
C ARG A 83 -12.98 -11.11 8.23
N ILE A 84 -13.01 -9.81 8.02
CA ILE A 84 -12.19 -9.17 6.97
C ILE A 84 -10.80 -8.91 7.52
N ARG A 85 -10.72 -8.48 8.76
CA ARG A 85 -9.47 -8.17 9.46
C ARG A 85 -9.47 -8.76 10.88
N PRO A 86 -8.32 -9.12 11.47
CA PRO A 86 -8.22 -9.84 12.74
C PRO A 86 -8.93 -9.18 13.93
N THR A 87 -8.87 -7.86 14.05
CA THR A 87 -9.48 -7.14 15.18
C THR A 87 -11.00 -7.04 15.09
N GLN A 88 -11.59 -7.39 13.95
CA GLN A 88 -13.04 -7.38 13.81
C GLN A 88 -13.68 -8.68 14.32
N PRO A 89 -14.83 -8.61 14.99
CA PRO A 89 -15.59 -9.80 15.27
C PRO A 89 -16.12 -10.45 14.00
N ALA A 90 -16.14 -11.77 13.97
CA ALA A 90 -16.71 -12.50 12.84
C ALA A 90 -18.22 -12.25 12.74
N LYS A 91 -18.70 -11.77 11.60
CA LYS A 91 -20.13 -11.49 11.39
C LYS A 91 -20.77 -12.56 10.50
N ARG A 92 -21.78 -13.24 11.00
CA ARG A 92 -22.58 -14.20 10.23
C ARG A 92 -23.40 -13.49 9.16
N ILE A 93 -23.40 -14.01 7.94
CA ILE A 93 -24.26 -13.48 6.89
C ILE A 93 -25.71 -13.97 7.06
N SER A 94 -26.68 -13.12 6.74
CA SER A 94 -28.09 -13.48 6.82
C SER A 94 -28.48 -14.56 5.79
N ALA A 95 -29.58 -15.27 6.04
CA ALA A 95 -30.14 -16.24 5.08
C ALA A 95 -30.43 -15.60 3.70
N LYS A 96 -30.97 -14.39 3.70
CA LYS A 96 -31.25 -13.61 2.48
C LYS A 96 -29.96 -13.34 1.71
N LYS A 97 -28.89 -12.85 2.37
CA LYS A 97 -27.58 -12.61 1.76
C LYS A 97 -26.97 -13.91 1.21
N ALA A 98 -27.04 -15.01 1.95
CA ALA A 98 -26.52 -16.29 1.50
C ALA A 98 -27.24 -16.83 0.25
N ARG A 99 -28.59 -16.75 0.21
CA ARG A 99 -29.37 -17.12 -0.99
C ARG A 99 -29.00 -16.24 -2.18
N GLY A 100 -28.85 -14.92 -1.95
CA GLY A 100 -28.42 -13.98 -2.98
C GLY A 100 -27.04 -14.34 -3.55
N LEU A 101 -26.03 -14.57 -2.69
CA LEU A 101 -24.69 -14.96 -3.13
C LEU A 101 -24.66 -16.28 -3.88
N ARG A 102 -25.43 -17.30 -3.46
CA ARG A 102 -25.54 -18.57 -4.21
C ARG A 102 -26.09 -18.35 -5.61
N ARG A 103 -27.17 -17.57 -5.75
CA ARG A 103 -27.76 -17.25 -7.05
C ARG A 103 -26.75 -16.50 -7.94
N LEU A 104 -26.07 -15.49 -7.42
CA LEU A 104 -25.04 -14.73 -8.14
C LEU A 104 -23.91 -15.63 -8.63
N ASN A 105 -23.33 -16.45 -7.75
CA ASN A 105 -22.24 -17.34 -8.12
C ASN A 105 -22.66 -18.39 -9.15
N ARG A 106 -23.89 -18.90 -9.09
CA ARG A 106 -24.45 -19.77 -10.15
C ARG A 106 -24.53 -19.05 -11.49
N THR A 107 -25.00 -17.79 -11.50
CA THR A 107 -25.05 -16.97 -12.71
C THR A 107 -23.66 -16.70 -13.27
N PHE A 108 -22.70 -16.35 -12.42
CA PHE A 108 -21.32 -16.11 -12.85
C PHE A 108 -20.67 -17.39 -13.38
N PHE A 109 -20.85 -18.51 -12.73
CA PHE A 109 -20.28 -19.78 -13.19
C PHE A 109 -20.79 -20.16 -14.61
N LYS A 110 -22.08 -19.96 -14.88
CA LYS A 110 -22.64 -20.15 -16.23
C LYS A 110 -22.06 -19.18 -17.27
N ARG A 111 -21.60 -18.01 -16.85
CA ARG A 111 -20.99 -16.97 -17.71
C ARG A 111 -19.47 -17.02 -17.72
N CYS A 112 -18.87 -18.00 -17.08
CA CYS A 112 -17.42 -18.09 -16.97
C CYS A 112 -16.78 -18.39 -18.33
N LYS A 113 -15.97 -17.44 -18.80
CA LYS A 113 -15.22 -17.56 -20.07
C LYS A 113 -13.70 -17.59 -19.88
N TYR A 114 -13.21 -17.21 -18.71
CA TYR A 114 -11.79 -17.05 -18.47
C TYR A 114 -11.34 -17.94 -17.31
N ARG A 115 -10.15 -18.54 -17.44
CA ARG A 115 -9.51 -19.34 -16.38
C ARG A 115 -8.42 -18.57 -15.63
N ASN A 116 -8.02 -17.41 -16.19
CA ASN A 116 -6.95 -16.56 -15.70
C ASN A 116 -7.42 -15.11 -15.70
N ILE A 117 -6.99 -14.36 -14.68
CA ILE A 117 -7.37 -12.95 -14.48
C ILE A 117 -6.71 -12.09 -15.55
N GLN A 118 -5.41 -12.29 -15.83
CA GLN A 118 -4.69 -11.52 -16.85
C GLN A 118 -5.36 -11.59 -18.22
N ARG A 119 -5.87 -12.76 -18.59
CA ARG A 119 -6.58 -12.90 -19.88
C ARG A 119 -7.88 -12.12 -19.92
N ALA A 120 -8.60 -12.03 -18.80
CA ALA A 120 -9.80 -11.19 -18.68
C ALA A 120 -9.44 -9.70 -18.73
N VAL A 121 -8.37 -9.29 -18.03
CA VAL A 121 -7.85 -7.91 -18.08
C VAL A 121 -7.46 -7.53 -19.51
N PHE A 122 -6.72 -8.38 -20.22
CA PHE A 122 -6.32 -8.11 -21.59
C PHE A 122 -7.48 -7.82 -22.53
N ARG A 123 -8.63 -8.43 -22.30
CA ARG A 123 -9.86 -8.24 -23.09
C ARG A 123 -10.75 -7.11 -22.56
N SER A 124 -10.37 -6.50 -21.44
CA SER A 124 -11.17 -5.42 -20.83
C SER A 124 -10.93 -4.07 -21.49
N ARG A 125 -11.92 -3.21 -21.36
CA ARG A 125 -11.95 -1.82 -21.81
C ARG A 125 -12.33 -0.91 -20.64
N ASN A 126 -12.41 0.38 -20.89
CA ASN A 126 -12.91 1.33 -19.92
C ASN A 126 -14.30 0.92 -19.38
N ASN A 127 -14.54 1.18 -18.12
CA ASN A 127 -15.78 0.87 -17.40
C ASN A 127 -16.13 -0.63 -17.25
N ASP A 128 -15.30 -1.54 -17.72
CA ASP A 128 -15.55 -2.97 -17.60
C ASP A 128 -15.42 -3.48 -16.15
N ARG A 129 -15.87 -4.71 -15.94
CA ARG A 129 -15.75 -5.38 -14.65
C ARG A 129 -15.21 -6.79 -14.85
N ILE A 130 -14.37 -7.20 -13.91
CA ILE A 130 -13.88 -8.58 -13.82
C ILE A 130 -14.39 -9.16 -12.51
N VAL A 131 -15.24 -10.16 -12.59
CA VAL A 131 -15.70 -10.93 -11.45
C VAL A 131 -14.88 -12.20 -11.35
N VAL A 132 -14.12 -12.33 -10.27
CA VAL A 132 -13.28 -13.50 -9.99
C VAL A 132 -14.01 -14.40 -9.00
N MET A 133 -14.31 -15.63 -9.42
CA MET A 133 -14.97 -16.60 -8.56
C MET A 133 -13.98 -17.27 -7.59
N PRO A 134 -14.45 -17.82 -6.46
CA PRO A 134 -13.60 -18.49 -5.49
C PRO A 134 -12.63 -19.50 -6.09
N GLY A 135 -11.36 -19.41 -5.71
CA GLY A 135 -10.30 -20.27 -6.19
C GLY A 135 -8.90 -19.69 -5.97
N LEU A 136 -7.89 -20.51 -6.24
CA LEU A 136 -6.48 -20.14 -6.25
C LEU A 136 -6.05 -19.76 -7.67
N TYR A 137 -5.44 -18.58 -7.81
CA TYR A 137 -5.00 -18.01 -9.07
C TYR A 137 -3.49 -17.75 -9.01
N THR A 138 -2.72 -18.55 -9.70
CA THR A 138 -1.26 -18.43 -9.85
C THR A 138 -0.88 -17.78 -11.18
N GLU A 139 -1.88 -17.53 -12.02
CA GLU A 139 -1.76 -17.01 -13.38
C GLU A 139 -0.91 -17.86 -14.34
N GLU A 140 -0.52 -19.05 -13.93
CA GLU A 140 0.03 -20.06 -14.84
C GLU A 140 -1.13 -20.95 -15.37
N PRO A 141 -1.16 -21.30 -16.63
CA PRO A 141 -0.27 -20.95 -17.74
C PRO A 141 -0.77 -19.75 -18.57
N SER A 142 -1.45 -18.79 -18.01
CA SER A 142 -2.00 -17.64 -18.77
C SER A 142 -0.94 -16.80 -19.45
N ARG A 143 0.29 -16.92 -19.00
CA ARG A 143 1.48 -16.24 -19.53
C ARG A 143 2.47 -17.28 -20.02
N LYS A 144 2.95 -17.09 -21.26
CA LYS A 144 3.96 -17.98 -21.86
C LYS A 144 5.28 -18.02 -21.08
N LYS A 145 5.61 -16.90 -20.45
CA LYS A 145 6.83 -16.72 -19.65
C LYS A 145 6.43 -16.07 -18.31
N PRO A 146 6.04 -16.84 -17.30
CA PRO A 146 5.70 -16.30 -15.98
C PRO A 146 6.93 -15.77 -15.21
N LYS A 147 8.14 -16.24 -15.55
CA LYS A 147 9.40 -15.75 -14.99
C LYS A 147 9.86 -14.49 -15.72
N ASN A 148 10.76 -13.76 -15.09
CA ASN A 148 11.35 -12.56 -15.67
C ASN A 148 11.97 -12.83 -17.06
N ASP A 149 11.70 -11.95 -18.01
CA ASP A 149 12.24 -12.08 -19.36
C ASP A 149 13.68 -11.53 -19.39
N PRO A 150 14.67 -12.34 -19.79
CA PRO A 150 16.06 -11.87 -19.88
C PRO A 150 16.24 -10.63 -20.78
N LYS A 151 15.39 -10.43 -21.76
CA LYS A 151 15.40 -9.24 -22.63
C LYS A 151 15.06 -7.96 -21.87
N CYS A 152 14.41 -8.05 -20.73
CA CYS A 152 14.06 -6.91 -19.90
C CYS A 152 15.18 -6.52 -18.92
N ALA A 153 16.21 -7.35 -18.78
CA ALA A 153 17.33 -7.08 -17.88
C ALA A 153 18.07 -5.78 -18.22
N GLN A 154 18.14 -5.43 -19.51
CA GLN A 154 18.77 -4.19 -19.98
C GLN A 154 18.10 -2.90 -19.47
N TYR A 155 16.85 -2.97 -19.06
CA TYR A 155 16.09 -1.83 -18.53
C TYR A 155 16.11 -1.77 -17.00
N ARG A 156 16.70 -2.76 -16.34
CA ARG A 156 16.90 -2.73 -14.90
C ARG A 156 18.13 -1.90 -14.58
N VAL A 157 18.00 -0.96 -13.66
CA VAL A 157 19.10 -0.14 -13.18
C VAL A 157 19.74 -0.83 -11.99
N LYS A 158 21.04 -0.67 -11.85
CA LYS A 158 21.72 -0.99 -10.61
C LYS A 158 21.93 0.30 -9.85
N SER A 159 21.62 0.29 -8.58
CA SER A 159 22.01 1.37 -7.70
C SER A 159 23.53 1.43 -7.60
N ASP A 160 24.06 2.53 -7.11
CA ASP A 160 25.50 2.71 -6.84
C ASP A 160 26.06 1.64 -5.88
N LYS A 161 25.18 1.01 -5.11
CA LYS A 161 25.50 -0.12 -4.22
C LYS A 161 25.25 -1.50 -4.86
N GLY A 162 25.01 -1.56 -6.17
CA GLY A 162 24.86 -2.81 -6.93
C GLY A 162 23.51 -3.52 -6.80
N ALA A 163 22.53 -2.96 -6.06
CA ALA A 163 21.19 -3.53 -5.98
C ALA A 163 20.42 -3.33 -7.29
N ASN A 164 19.59 -4.30 -7.66
CA ASN A 164 18.70 -4.15 -8.82
C ASN A 164 17.56 -3.18 -8.46
N ALA A 165 17.37 -2.16 -9.27
CA ALA A 165 16.25 -1.24 -9.17
C ALA A 165 15.38 -1.32 -10.42
N SER A 166 14.08 -1.17 -10.25
CA SER A 166 13.14 -1.07 -11.37
C SER A 166 13.16 0.37 -11.88
N SER A 167 13.79 0.59 -13.03
CA SER A 167 13.72 1.90 -13.67
C SER A 167 12.33 2.19 -14.21
N TYR A 168 12.00 3.45 -14.39
CA TYR A 168 10.77 3.86 -15.07
C TYR A 168 10.68 3.21 -16.48
N GLU A 169 11.79 3.16 -17.21
CA GLU A 169 11.84 2.51 -18.52
C GLU A 169 11.50 1.01 -18.45
N TYR A 170 12.01 0.29 -17.44
CA TYR A 170 11.65 -1.11 -17.21
C TYR A 170 10.15 -1.27 -16.96
N GLN A 171 9.57 -0.42 -16.14
CA GLN A 171 8.15 -0.48 -15.83
C GLN A 171 7.26 -0.22 -17.03
N VAL A 172 7.67 0.68 -17.92
CA VAL A 172 6.92 1.04 -19.12
C VAL A 172 7.10 0.02 -20.24
N ARG A 173 8.34 -0.44 -20.49
CA ARG A 173 8.66 -1.37 -21.59
C ARG A 173 8.38 -2.82 -21.27
N CYS A 174 8.54 -3.18 -20.03
CA CYS A 174 8.42 -4.55 -19.57
C CYS A 174 7.35 -4.75 -18.47
N PRO A 175 6.17 -4.13 -18.54
CA PRO A 175 5.18 -4.21 -17.47
C PRO A 175 4.70 -5.65 -17.23
N ASN A 176 4.70 -6.47 -18.27
CA ASN A 176 4.36 -7.88 -18.18
C ASN A 176 5.49 -8.73 -17.60
N ASP A 177 6.71 -8.25 -17.63
CA ASP A 177 7.83 -8.91 -16.97
C ASP A 177 7.74 -8.73 -15.46
N GLN A 178 7.47 -7.54 -15.02
CA GLN A 178 7.34 -7.21 -13.61
C GLN A 178 6.12 -7.88 -12.94
N SER A 179 4.99 -7.97 -13.63
CA SER A 179 3.70 -8.28 -12.98
C SER A 179 3.07 -9.58 -13.47
N LEU A 180 2.44 -10.37 -12.55
CA LEU A 180 1.57 -11.49 -12.92
C LEU A 180 0.30 -11.01 -13.60
N ILE A 181 -0.30 -9.95 -13.05
CA ILE A 181 -1.50 -9.31 -13.58
C ILE A 181 -1.18 -7.84 -13.78
N PHE A 182 -1.30 -7.37 -15.02
CA PHE A 182 -1.04 -5.99 -15.39
C PHE A 182 -2.28 -5.32 -15.97
N VAL A 183 -2.72 -4.27 -15.31
CA VAL A 183 -3.82 -3.39 -15.74
C VAL A 183 -3.23 -2.08 -16.23
N GLY A 184 -2.96 -1.97 -17.52
CA GLY A 184 -2.53 -0.72 -18.12
C GLY A 184 -3.74 0.15 -18.48
N GLY A 185 -3.85 1.30 -17.87
CA GLY A 185 -4.85 2.32 -18.19
C GLY A 185 -4.40 3.13 -19.39
N ARG A 186 -3.49 4.06 -19.18
CA ARG A 186 -2.83 4.83 -20.24
C ARG A 186 -1.54 4.13 -20.66
N SER A 187 -1.17 4.23 -21.91
CA SER A 187 0.09 3.66 -22.37
C SER A 187 0.82 4.69 -23.23
N LEU A 188 2.13 4.69 -23.12
CA LEU A 188 3.01 5.47 -24.01
C LEU A 188 3.02 4.93 -25.44
N SER A 189 2.10 4.01 -25.79
CA SER A 189 1.86 3.48 -27.14
C SER A 189 3.12 3.24 -27.98
N GLY A 190 4.11 2.53 -27.39
CA GLY A 190 5.34 2.14 -28.09
C GLY A 190 6.39 3.23 -28.24
N LYS A 191 6.13 4.45 -27.81
CA LYS A 191 7.13 5.52 -27.79
C LYS A 191 8.13 5.28 -26.66
N LYS A 192 9.38 5.61 -26.88
CA LYS A 192 10.38 5.66 -25.82
C LYS A 192 9.95 6.72 -24.80
N PRO A 193 9.95 6.43 -23.50
CA PRO A 193 9.74 7.47 -22.51
C PRO A 193 10.75 8.58 -22.72
N PRO A 194 10.35 9.86 -22.70
CA PRO A 194 11.31 10.95 -22.79
C PRO A 194 12.23 10.91 -21.57
N ASP A 195 13.48 11.28 -21.76
CA ASP A 195 14.50 11.37 -20.73
C ASP A 195 15.11 12.79 -20.76
N PRO A 196 14.92 13.61 -19.72
CA PRO A 196 14.04 13.41 -18.59
C PRO A 196 12.56 13.28 -18.99
N PRO A 197 11.75 12.59 -18.20
CA PRO A 197 10.33 12.44 -18.53
C PRO A 197 9.68 13.81 -18.67
N LEU A 198 8.99 14.05 -19.78
CA LEU A 198 8.21 15.28 -19.95
C LEU A 198 7.18 15.34 -18.83
N GLN A 199 7.34 16.30 -17.95
CA GLN A 199 6.28 16.65 -17.00
C GLN A 199 5.17 17.31 -17.83
N SER A 200 4.06 16.59 -17.98
CA SER A 200 2.85 17.27 -18.40
C SER A 200 2.47 18.25 -17.28
N ARG A 201 1.73 19.29 -17.62
CA ARG A 201 1.14 20.24 -16.66
C ARG A 201 0.40 19.55 -15.51
N HIS A 202 0.14 18.28 -15.60
CA HIS A 202 -0.58 17.43 -14.65
C HIS A 202 0.28 16.28 -14.09
N GLY A 203 1.60 16.33 -14.23
CA GLY A 203 2.50 15.35 -13.63
C GLY A 203 2.46 13.94 -14.20
N ILE A 204 1.43 13.58 -14.95
CA ILE A 204 1.39 12.33 -15.72
C ILE A 204 2.03 12.61 -17.08
N PRO A 205 2.85 11.67 -17.64
CA PRO A 205 3.27 11.83 -19.02
C PRO A 205 2.03 11.87 -19.89
N ASP A 206 2.12 12.58 -20.99
CA ASP A 206 1.13 12.51 -22.07
C ASP A 206 1.09 11.07 -22.60
N ALA A 207 0.39 10.23 -21.89
CA ALA A 207 0.35 8.79 -22.04
C ALA A 207 -0.90 8.37 -22.82
N GLY A 208 -1.32 9.13 -23.76
CA GLY A 208 -2.42 8.78 -24.65
C GLY A 208 -3.75 8.45 -23.95
N PRO A 209 -4.79 8.06 -24.69
CA PRO A 209 -6.10 7.82 -24.15
C PRO A 209 -6.12 6.57 -23.24
N CYS A 210 -6.96 6.61 -22.22
CA CYS A 210 -7.12 5.51 -21.31
C CYS A 210 -7.82 4.29 -21.94
N LYS A 211 -7.28 3.11 -21.73
CA LYS A 211 -7.81 1.84 -22.29
C LYS A 211 -8.56 1.01 -21.27
N ARG A 212 -8.26 1.14 -19.97
CA ARG A 212 -8.84 0.35 -18.87
C ARG A 212 -9.10 1.19 -17.62
N CYS A 213 -9.52 2.43 -17.81
CA CYS A 213 -9.97 3.26 -16.71
C CYS A 213 -11.35 2.83 -16.19
N ASN A 214 -11.65 3.14 -14.94
CA ASN A 214 -12.84 2.67 -14.23
C ASN A 214 -13.00 1.14 -14.22
N LEU A 215 -11.91 0.39 -14.35
CA LEU A 215 -11.95 -1.07 -14.27
C LEU A 215 -12.16 -1.50 -12.81
N GLN A 216 -13.16 -2.34 -12.57
CA GLN A 216 -13.35 -2.97 -11.27
C GLN A 216 -13.03 -4.46 -11.32
N ILE A 217 -12.11 -4.91 -10.47
CA ILE A 217 -11.79 -6.32 -10.24
C ILE A 217 -12.34 -6.71 -8.86
N GLU A 218 -13.16 -7.77 -8.79
CA GLU A 218 -13.78 -8.16 -7.52
C GLU A 218 -13.95 -9.65 -7.35
N GLY A 219 -13.73 -10.14 -6.12
CA GLY A 219 -14.03 -11.50 -5.73
C GLY A 219 -15.53 -11.70 -5.50
N SER A 220 -16.11 -12.80 -5.99
CA SER A 220 -17.52 -13.15 -5.79
C SER A 220 -17.80 -13.99 -4.55
N GLY A 221 -16.77 -14.33 -3.79
CA GLY A 221 -16.89 -15.09 -2.55
C GLY A 221 -17.59 -14.35 -1.42
N ALA A 222 -17.86 -15.05 -0.34
CA ALA A 222 -18.40 -14.44 0.88
C ALA A 222 -17.32 -13.73 1.71
N SER A 223 -16.05 -14.11 1.52
CA SER A 223 -14.85 -13.61 2.21
C SER A 223 -13.76 -13.23 1.22
N PRO A 224 -12.87 -12.28 1.54
CA PRO A 224 -11.64 -12.04 0.78
C PRO A 224 -10.78 -13.30 0.59
N ASP A 225 -10.78 -14.20 1.55
CA ASP A 225 -9.99 -15.43 1.52
C ASP A 225 -10.44 -16.43 0.43
N ASP A 226 -11.61 -16.22 -0.14
CA ASP A 226 -12.16 -17.13 -1.15
C ASP A 226 -11.51 -17.00 -2.52
N VAL A 227 -10.99 -15.82 -2.83
CA VAL A 227 -10.26 -15.55 -4.06
C VAL A 227 -8.83 -15.20 -3.69
N ARG A 228 -7.90 -16.10 -3.99
CA ARG A 228 -6.49 -15.91 -3.68
C ARG A 228 -5.66 -15.81 -4.95
N ILE A 229 -4.96 -14.71 -5.12
CA ILE A 229 -3.89 -14.53 -6.09
C ILE A 229 -2.59 -14.86 -5.38
N ASP A 230 -1.83 -15.82 -5.88
CA ASP A 230 -0.63 -16.31 -5.21
C ASP A 230 0.56 -16.34 -6.16
N GLY A 231 1.64 -15.67 -5.77
CA GLY A 231 2.87 -15.57 -6.54
C GLY A 231 3.85 -16.72 -6.32
N ALA A 232 3.67 -17.51 -5.25
CA ALA A 232 4.53 -18.62 -4.96
C ALA A 232 4.12 -19.88 -5.75
N LYS A 233 5.12 -20.69 -6.09
CA LYS A 233 4.89 -21.95 -6.78
C LYS A 233 4.18 -22.97 -5.88
N ASP A 234 4.48 -22.93 -4.59
CA ASP A 234 3.78 -23.69 -3.55
C ASP A 234 3.19 -22.74 -2.51
N PRO A 235 1.90 -22.40 -2.61
CA PRO A 235 1.27 -21.44 -1.72
C PRO A 235 1.11 -21.93 -0.27
N ARG A 236 1.45 -23.16 0.04
CA ARG A 236 1.41 -23.72 1.40
C ARG A 236 2.68 -23.45 2.18
N ARG A 237 3.75 -23.03 1.51
CA ARG A 237 5.03 -22.73 2.14
C ARG A 237 5.12 -21.24 2.48
N SER A 238 5.87 -20.92 3.54
CA SER A 238 6.18 -19.53 3.87
C SER A 238 7.10 -18.94 2.81
N GLN A 239 6.99 -17.64 2.57
CA GLN A 239 7.78 -16.95 1.55
C GLN A 239 9.30 -17.09 1.73
N LEU A 240 9.77 -17.36 2.92
CA LEU A 240 11.16 -17.06 3.25
C LEU A 240 12.13 -18.21 3.15
N ARG A 241 11.72 -19.41 3.41
CA ARG A 241 12.69 -20.48 3.62
C ARG A 241 12.36 -21.78 2.91
N LYS A 242 11.09 -22.04 2.74
CA LYS A 242 10.59 -23.33 2.25
C LYS A 242 9.52 -23.19 1.20
N GLN A 243 9.25 -21.97 0.78
CA GLN A 243 8.26 -21.71 -0.26
C GLN A 243 8.79 -21.99 -1.65
N GLY A 244 7.92 -22.13 -2.59
CA GLY A 244 8.28 -22.12 -4.00
C GLY A 244 8.86 -20.77 -4.40
N THR A 245 9.69 -20.74 -5.43
CA THR A 245 10.23 -19.49 -5.97
C THR A 245 9.09 -18.59 -6.44
N PRO A 246 9.01 -17.36 -5.96
CA PRO A 246 8.05 -16.38 -6.46
C PRO A 246 8.19 -16.19 -7.97
N VAL A 247 7.08 -15.99 -8.65
CA VAL A 247 7.07 -16.01 -10.11
C VAL A 247 7.35 -14.64 -10.69
N LYS A 248 6.89 -13.58 -10.01
CA LYS A 248 7.00 -12.19 -10.45
C LYS A 248 7.18 -11.26 -9.26
N ASP A 249 7.74 -10.10 -9.55
CA ASP A 249 7.97 -9.04 -8.57
C ASP A 249 6.64 -8.55 -7.99
N VAL A 250 5.65 -8.30 -8.84
CA VAL A 250 4.33 -7.78 -8.45
C VAL A 250 3.21 -8.76 -8.81
N LEU A 251 2.25 -8.99 -7.92
CA LEU A 251 1.10 -9.84 -8.25
C LEU A 251 0.08 -9.13 -9.11
N LEU A 252 -0.31 -7.91 -8.74
CA LEU A 252 -1.21 -7.09 -9.54
C LEU A 252 -0.71 -5.65 -9.57
N LYS A 253 -0.40 -5.15 -10.77
CA LYS A 253 -0.08 -3.76 -11.01
C LYS A 253 -1.22 -3.08 -11.77
N ALA A 254 -1.73 -1.97 -11.24
CA ALA A 254 -2.63 -1.05 -11.93
C ALA A 254 -1.83 0.21 -12.26
N ASP A 255 -1.46 0.36 -13.52
CA ASP A 255 -0.54 1.38 -14.00
C ASP A 255 -1.31 2.43 -14.80
N ARG A 256 -1.35 3.66 -14.30
CA ARG A 256 -2.10 4.76 -14.92
C ARG A 256 -3.54 4.38 -15.26
N ALA A 257 -4.15 3.60 -14.37
CA ALA A 257 -5.50 3.06 -14.54
C ALA A 257 -6.50 3.86 -13.68
N ASP A 258 -6.80 5.08 -14.09
CA ASP A 258 -7.65 5.99 -13.34
C ASP A 258 -9.00 5.38 -13.01
N GLY A 259 -9.48 5.63 -11.80
CA GLY A 259 -10.74 5.05 -11.31
C GLY A 259 -10.67 3.54 -11.04
N PHE A 260 -9.48 2.97 -10.84
CA PHE A 260 -9.30 1.54 -10.56
C PHE A 260 -9.96 1.11 -9.25
N VAL A 261 -10.66 -0.02 -9.26
CA VAL A 261 -11.26 -0.60 -8.07
C VAL A 261 -10.87 -2.06 -7.94
N ILE A 262 -10.29 -2.43 -6.79
CA ILE A 262 -10.06 -3.83 -6.41
C ILE A 262 -10.73 -4.14 -5.08
N ARG A 263 -11.43 -5.29 -4.98
CA ARG A 263 -12.10 -5.66 -3.74
C ARG A 263 -12.29 -7.16 -3.54
N ASN A 264 -12.41 -7.53 -2.26
CA ASN A 264 -12.82 -8.86 -1.80
C ASN A 264 -11.93 -9.99 -2.34
N MET A 265 -10.62 -9.89 -2.09
CA MET A 265 -9.64 -10.91 -2.45
C MET A 265 -8.38 -10.84 -1.59
N THR A 266 -7.60 -11.90 -1.61
CA THR A 266 -6.29 -12.02 -0.96
C THR A 266 -5.21 -12.11 -2.02
N LEU A 267 -4.12 -11.34 -1.84
CA LEU A 267 -2.91 -11.41 -2.64
C LEU A 267 -1.75 -11.80 -1.72
N ALA A 268 -0.96 -12.79 -2.12
CA ALA A 268 0.13 -13.28 -1.27
C ALA A 268 1.33 -13.80 -2.07
N HIS A 269 2.49 -13.76 -1.42
CA HIS A 269 3.74 -14.36 -1.89
C HIS A 269 4.29 -13.73 -3.19
N ALA A 270 4.23 -12.41 -3.29
CA ALA A 270 5.00 -11.67 -4.30
C ALA A 270 6.50 -11.67 -3.95
N THR A 271 7.36 -11.51 -4.95
CA THR A 271 8.80 -11.26 -4.69
C THR A 271 8.99 -9.89 -4.05
N GLU A 272 8.26 -8.91 -4.50
CA GLU A 272 8.27 -7.53 -4.02
C GLU A 272 6.86 -7.16 -3.51
N HIS A 273 5.95 -6.71 -4.38
CA HIS A 273 4.67 -6.12 -3.97
C HIS A 273 3.46 -6.99 -4.31
N ALA A 274 2.51 -7.12 -3.39
CA ALA A 274 1.26 -7.80 -3.72
C ALA A 274 0.39 -6.96 -4.66
N LEU A 275 0.16 -5.72 -4.32
CA LEU A 275 -0.66 -4.79 -5.09
C LEU A 275 0.10 -3.47 -5.31
N TYR A 276 0.25 -3.09 -6.56
CA TYR A 276 0.89 -1.86 -6.95
C TYR A 276 -0.06 -1.00 -7.79
N VAL A 277 -0.49 0.13 -7.25
CA VAL A 277 -1.22 1.17 -7.96
C VAL A 277 -0.24 2.30 -8.26
N HIS A 278 0.00 2.55 -9.53
CA HIS A 278 1.05 3.45 -9.99
C HIS A 278 0.48 4.55 -10.87
N GLU A 279 0.79 5.79 -10.54
CA GLU A 279 0.37 6.98 -11.29
C GLU A 279 -1.13 6.95 -11.68
N ALA A 280 -1.99 6.57 -10.74
CA ALA A 280 -3.42 6.50 -10.98
C ALA A 280 -4.14 7.64 -10.26
N ASP A 281 -5.01 8.33 -10.99
CA ASP A 281 -5.92 9.30 -10.42
C ASP A 281 -7.27 8.64 -10.13
N GLY A 282 -7.55 8.49 -8.84
CA GLY A 282 -8.72 7.76 -8.35
C GLY A 282 -8.53 6.25 -8.27
N TYR A 283 -8.40 5.71 -7.06
CA TYR A 283 -8.42 4.27 -6.84
C TYR A 283 -9.18 3.91 -5.55
N LEU A 284 -9.66 2.67 -5.50
CA LEU A 284 -10.27 2.08 -4.30
C LEU A 284 -9.76 0.65 -4.09
N ILE A 285 -9.08 0.44 -2.97
CA ILE A 285 -8.68 -0.87 -2.46
C ILE A 285 -9.58 -1.17 -1.25
N LYS A 286 -10.44 -2.20 -1.35
CA LYS A 286 -11.43 -2.47 -0.31
C LYS A 286 -11.63 -3.95 -0.05
N PHE A 287 -11.64 -4.37 1.22
CA PHE A 287 -11.77 -5.77 1.60
C PHE A 287 -10.68 -6.64 0.95
N VAL A 288 -9.45 -6.14 0.95
CA VAL A 288 -8.30 -6.83 0.39
C VAL A 288 -7.38 -7.25 1.52
N LYS A 289 -6.82 -8.44 1.39
CA LYS A 289 -5.74 -8.92 2.25
C LYS A 289 -4.48 -9.03 1.43
N VAL A 290 -3.37 -8.55 1.97
CA VAL A 290 -2.03 -8.63 1.37
C VAL A 290 -1.09 -9.28 2.36
N LEU A 291 -0.65 -10.51 2.04
CA LEU A 291 -0.05 -11.38 3.03
C LEU A 291 1.29 -11.95 2.54
N TYR A 292 2.33 -11.81 3.37
CA TYR A 292 3.63 -12.44 3.16
C TYR A 292 4.26 -12.13 1.81
N ASN A 293 4.52 -10.85 1.55
CA ASN A 293 5.21 -10.40 0.35
C ASN A 293 6.63 -9.94 0.68
N GLY A 294 7.51 -9.96 -0.32
CA GLY A 294 8.93 -9.66 -0.11
C GLY A 294 9.23 -8.23 0.29
N GLU A 295 8.38 -7.28 -0.14
CA GLU A 295 8.50 -5.87 0.22
C GLU A 295 7.14 -5.35 0.70
N TYR A 296 6.30 -4.80 -0.17
CA TYR A 296 5.07 -4.12 0.23
C TYR A 296 3.82 -4.98 0.06
N GLY A 297 2.93 -4.87 1.03
CA GLY A 297 1.57 -5.38 0.87
C GLY A 297 0.81 -4.58 -0.18
N THR A 298 0.62 -3.29 0.04
CA THR A 298 0.09 -2.36 -0.96
C THR A 298 1.08 -1.22 -1.19
N LEU A 299 1.39 -0.98 -2.43
CA LEU A 299 2.14 0.18 -2.89
C LEU A 299 1.20 1.04 -3.73
N THR A 300 0.96 2.27 -3.29
CA THR A 300 0.14 3.24 -4.05
C THR A 300 1.00 4.46 -4.35
N PHE A 301 1.86 4.30 -5.36
CA PHE A 301 2.95 5.21 -5.65
C PHE A 301 2.56 6.28 -6.65
N ALA A 302 2.94 7.52 -6.38
CA ALA A 302 2.68 8.68 -7.23
C ALA A 302 1.20 8.72 -7.70
N SER A 303 0.28 8.38 -6.80
CA SER A 303 -1.16 8.29 -7.08
C SER A 303 -1.96 9.30 -6.27
N ASP A 304 -3.15 9.63 -6.73
CA ASP A 304 -4.02 10.64 -6.14
C ASP A 304 -5.47 10.16 -6.00
N HIS A 305 -6.28 10.85 -5.20
CA HIS A 305 -7.68 10.50 -4.92
C HIS A 305 -7.89 9.02 -4.59
N GLY A 306 -6.99 8.50 -3.74
CA GLY A 306 -6.93 7.10 -3.37
C GLY A 306 -7.60 6.78 -2.04
N LEU A 307 -8.20 5.59 -1.95
CA LEU A 307 -8.69 5.05 -0.69
C LEU A 307 -8.34 3.57 -0.54
N THR A 308 -7.57 3.27 0.50
CA THR A 308 -7.34 1.89 0.99
C THR A 308 -8.13 1.70 2.27
N THR A 309 -9.06 0.73 2.29
CA THR A 309 -9.98 0.60 3.43
C THR A 309 -10.46 -0.82 3.69
N ASP A 310 -10.77 -1.09 4.97
CA ASP A 310 -11.25 -2.39 5.42
C ASP A 310 -10.31 -3.52 4.96
N CYS A 311 -9.02 -3.39 5.23
CA CYS A 311 -7.97 -4.27 4.74
C CYS A 311 -7.20 -5.00 5.85
N GLU A 312 -6.46 -6.02 5.48
CA GLU A 312 -5.46 -6.68 6.31
C GLU A 312 -4.14 -6.73 5.55
N ALA A 313 -3.06 -6.28 6.17
CA ALA A 313 -1.72 -6.35 5.62
C ALA A 313 -0.78 -6.96 6.65
N ALA A 314 -0.20 -8.13 6.33
CA ALA A 314 0.63 -8.84 7.29
C ALA A 314 1.77 -9.63 6.64
N GLY A 315 2.88 -9.75 7.34
CA GLY A 315 4.02 -10.57 6.94
C GLY A 315 4.84 -9.97 5.78
N ASN A 316 4.81 -8.66 5.59
CA ASN A 316 5.52 -8.04 4.47
C ASN A 316 6.93 -7.60 4.91
N GLY A 317 7.92 -7.80 4.03
CA GLY A 317 9.33 -7.61 4.34
C GLY A 317 9.76 -6.15 4.49
N ASP A 318 9.04 -5.23 3.89
CA ASP A 318 9.16 -3.80 4.14
C ASP A 318 7.89 -3.35 4.88
N SER A 319 6.84 -2.95 4.18
CA SER A 319 5.66 -2.44 4.87
C SER A 319 4.35 -3.07 4.42
N GLY A 320 3.37 -3.05 5.35
CA GLY A 320 2.01 -3.48 5.06
C GLY A 320 1.34 -2.57 4.04
N VAL A 321 1.45 -1.26 4.23
CA VAL A 321 0.86 -0.24 3.35
C VAL A 321 1.87 0.89 3.09
N TYR A 322 2.02 1.25 1.81
CA TYR A 322 2.96 2.29 1.40
C TYR A 322 2.34 3.21 0.33
N PRO A 323 1.88 4.41 0.69
CA PRO A 323 1.51 5.46 -0.25
C PRO A 323 2.74 6.34 -0.57
N GLY A 324 3.73 5.77 -1.24
CA GLY A 324 5.00 6.43 -1.52
C GLY A 324 4.94 7.37 -2.71
N GLY A 325 5.90 8.33 -2.77
CA GLY A 325 6.01 9.28 -3.85
C GLY A 325 4.70 10.03 -4.10
N ALA A 326 3.88 10.15 -3.06
CA ALA A 326 2.63 10.89 -3.13
C ALA A 326 2.96 12.34 -3.43
N VAL A 327 2.37 12.83 -4.49
CA VAL A 327 2.77 14.08 -5.08
C VAL A 327 2.27 15.23 -4.25
N ASP A 328 3.14 16.21 -4.11
CA ASP A 328 2.72 17.53 -3.69
C ASP A 328 1.68 18.07 -4.69
N THR A 329 0.53 18.43 -4.18
CA THR A 329 -0.48 19.13 -4.96
C THR A 329 -0.12 20.59 -5.21
N GLY A 330 1.15 20.96 -4.96
CA GLY A 330 1.74 22.24 -5.30
C GLY A 330 1.20 23.41 -4.50
N GLU A 331 1.04 24.53 -5.16
CA GLU A 331 0.69 25.80 -4.57
C GLU A 331 -0.58 25.76 -3.70
N GLN A 332 -1.47 24.83 -3.91
CA GLN A 332 -2.70 24.69 -3.11
C GLN A 332 -2.46 24.29 -1.65
N ARG A 333 -1.26 23.80 -1.30
CA ARG A 333 -0.92 23.44 0.07
C ARG A 333 -0.55 24.65 0.92
N ILE A 334 -0.07 25.70 0.31
CA ILE A 334 0.50 26.85 1.03
C ILE A 334 -0.61 27.79 1.56
N GLU A 335 -1.78 27.80 0.96
CA GLU A 335 -2.74 28.87 1.20
C GLU A 335 -3.94 28.50 2.06
N ALA A 336 -4.28 27.22 2.20
CA ALA A 336 -5.48 26.91 2.97
C ALA A 336 -5.45 25.48 3.48
N GLN A 337 -6.41 24.76 3.67
CA GLN A 337 -6.42 23.38 4.17
C GLN A 337 -5.68 22.47 3.20
N PRO A 338 -4.69 21.68 3.66
CA PRO A 338 -3.98 20.77 2.78
C PRO A 338 -4.96 19.74 2.21
N ARG A 339 -5.03 19.66 0.91
CA ARG A 339 -5.79 18.60 0.26
C ARG A 339 -5.06 17.26 0.47
N LEU A 340 -5.74 16.30 1.07
CA LEU A 340 -5.18 14.97 1.29
C LEU A 340 -5.34 14.11 0.03
N ASN A 341 -4.23 13.62 -0.50
CA ASN A 341 -4.17 12.87 -1.75
C ASN A 341 -4.70 11.46 -1.64
N GLN A 342 -4.33 10.78 -0.57
CA GLN A 342 -4.64 9.38 -0.36
C GLN A 342 -5.10 9.17 1.08
N ALA A 343 -6.01 8.22 1.27
CA ALA A 343 -6.49 7.87 2.60
C ALA A 343 -6.36 6.37 2.86
N ILE A 344 -5.96 6.03 4.09
CA ILE A 344 -5.87 4.65 4.59
C ILE A 344 -6.70 4.58 5.87
N THR A 345 -7.72 3.73 5.91
CA THR A 345 -8.60 3.65 7.07
C THR A 345 -9.18 2.26 7.29
N ARG A 346 -9.45 1.94 8.57
CA ARG A 346 -10.05 0.68 8.99
C ARG A 346 -9.29 -0.54 8.49
N CYS A 347 -7.97 -0.47 8.49
CA CYS A 347 -7.08 -1.60 8.19
C CYS A 347 -6.46 -2.14 9.48
N ASP A 348 -6.20 -3.44 9.50
CA ASP A 348 -5.33 -4.10 10.45
C ASP A 348 -4.00 -4.35 9.73
N VAL A 349 -2.96 -3.74 10.24
CA VAL A 349 -1.62 -3.79 9.66
C VAL A 349 -0.67 -4.32 10.72
N HIS A 350 -0.22 -5.56 10.53
CA HIS A 350 0.48 -6.26 11.60
C HIS A 350 1.52 -7.25 11.07
N HIS A 351 2.44 -7.64 11.95
CA HIS A 351 3.46 -8.64 11.64
C HIS A 351 4.30 -8.30 10.39
N ASN A 352 4.62 -7.02 10.22
CA ASN A 352 5.47 -6.53 9.13
C ASN A 352 6.77 -5.94 9.72
N THR A 353 7.76 -5.68 8.88
CA THR A 353 8.91 -4.85 9.30
C THR A 353 8.43 -3.43 9.62
N LEU A 354 7.65 -2.82 8.74
CA LEU A 354 6.90 -1.59 9.00
C LEU A 354 5.40 -1.85 8.82
N GLY A 355 4.56 -1.30 9.69
CA GLY A 355 3.13 -1.30 9.42
C GLY A 355 2.82 -0.40 8.23
N TYR A 356 3.19 0.86 8.34
CA TYR A 356 3.07 1.89 7.31
C TYR A 356 4.46 2.43 6.96
N SER A 357 4.76 2.56 5.68
CA SER A 357 5.88 3.34 5.18
C SER A 357 5.33 4.54 4.41
N GLY A 358 5.89 5.70 4.70
CA GLY A 358 5.48 6.96 4.07
C GLY A 358 6.68 7.72 3.52
N THR A 359 7.63 7.03 2.91
CA THR A 359 8.75 7.70 2.21
C THR A 359 8.18 8.60 1.13
N MET A 360 8.30 9.91 1.30
CA MET A 360 7.60 10.93 0.51
C MET A 360 6.10 10.68 0.39
N GLY A 361 5.48 10.17 1.47
CA GLY A 361 4.03 9.95 1.57
C GLY A 361 3.28 11.25 1.84
N ASN A 362 3.41 12.22 0.95
CA ASN A 362 2.90 13.57 1.12
C ASN A 362 1.38 13.64 1.12
N ALA A 363 0.84 14.50 1.98
CA ALA A 363 -0.60 14.76 2.06
C ALA A 363 -1.45 13.46 2.19
N THR A 364 -0.94 12.48 2.92
CA THR A 364 -1.65 11.22 3.18
C THR A 364 -2.43 11.29 4.48
N HIS A 365 -3.69 10.81 4.48
CA HIS A 365 -4.52 10.70 5.67
C HIS A 365 -4.62 9.25 6.14
N VAL A 366 -4.02 8.94 7.27
CA VAL A 366 -3.98 7.62 7.89
C VAL A 366 -4.81 7.64 9.16
N TYR A 367 -6.03 7.09 9.14
CA TYR A 367 -6.94 7.24 10.27
C TYR A 367 -7.77 6.01 10.59
N GLY A 368 -8.01 5.80 11.89
CA GLY A 368 -8.88 4.73 12.38
C GLY A 368 -8.40 3.32 12.04
N ASN A 369 -7.10 3.12 11.96
CA ASN A 369 -6.45 1.83 11.71
C ASN A 369 -5.95 1.19 13.02
N ASN A 370 -5.57 -0.08 12.95
CA ASN A 370 -4.79 -0.76 13.97
C ASN A 370 -3.42 -1.13 13.39
N PHE A 371 -2.35 -0.61 13.99
CA PHE A 371 -0.97 -0.94 13.70
C PHE A 371 -0.39 -1.67 14.91
N TYR A 372 -0.14 -2.96 14.79
CA TYR A 372 0.31 -3.78 15.92
C TYR A 372 1.18 -4.95 15.48
N ASP A 373 2.00 -5.46 16.40
CA ASP A 373 2.89 -6.59 16.11
C ASP A 373 3.77 -6.37 14.84
N ASN A 374 4.14 -5.11 14.55
CA ASN A 374 5.16 -4.79 13.56
C ASN A 374 6.50 -4.53 14.27
N SER A 375 7.60 -4.45 13.53
CA SER A 375 8.85 -3.96 14.15
C SER A 375 8.76 -2.47 14.44
N THR A 376 8.21 -1.68 13.52
CA THR A 376 7.76 -0.30 13.74
C THR A 376 6.35 -0.14 13.18
N GLY A 377 5.47 0.53 13.93
CA GLY A 377 4.07 0.68 13.53
C GLY A 377 3.91 1.56 12.30
N ILE A 378 4.39 2.77 12.36
CA ILE A 378 4.31 3.80 11.31
C ILE A 378 5.69 4.44 11.16
N ALA A 379 6.16 4.58 9.92
CA ALA A 379 7.30 5.43 9.60
C ALA A 379 6.94 6.35 8.43
N THR A 380 7.27 7.63 8.54
CA THR A 380 7.26 8.57 7.42
C THR A 380 8.60 9.26 7.36
N ASP A 381 9.15 9.39 6.15
CA ASP A 381 10.56 9.74 6.02
C ASP A 381 10.92 10.37 4.68
N SER A 382 12.12 10.94 4.65
CA SER A 382 12.79 11.51 3.48
C SER A 382 14.11 10.78 3.20
N PHE A 383 14.14 9.44 3.27
CA PHE A 383 15.38 8.68 3.15
C PHE A 383 16.02 8.71 1.76
N PHE A 384 15.29 9.08 0.73
CA PHE A 384 15.82 9.19 -0.62
C PHE A 384 15.67 10.59 -1.15
N ALA A 385 16.74 11.31 -1.04
CA ALA A 385 16.90 12.58 -1.73
C ALA A 385 17.01 12.36 -3.25
N GLY A 386 17.00 13.40 -3.99
CA GLY A 386 17.47 13.44 -5.38
C GLY A 386 16.74 12.51 -6.37
N GLY A 387 15.61 12.91 -6.90
CA GLY A 387 14.89 12.18 -7.94
C GLY A 387 13.74 11.31 -7.45
N HIS A 388 13.59 11.11 -6.13
CA HIS A 388 12.37 10.50 -5.61
C HIS A 388 11.23 11.51 -5.66
N PRO A 389 10.08 11.20 -6.28
CA PRO A 389 8.96 12.14 -6.34
C PRO A 389 8.45 12.49 -4.95
N GLY A 390 8.09 13.75 -4.75
CA GLY A 390 7.54 14.24 -3.49
C GLY A 390 8.56 14.58 -2.40
N TYR A 391 9.85 14.57 -2.70
CA TYR A 391 10.89 14.94 -1.73
C TYR A 391 10.90 16.46 -1.43
N PRO A 392 11.09 16.85 -0.16
CA PRO A 392 11.05 16.05 1.05
C PRO A 392 9.64 15.62 1.45
N GLN A 393 9.53 14.64 2.36
CA GLN A 393 8.25 14.20 2.90
C GLN A 393 7.55 15.35 3.65
N ASP A 394 6.23 15.46 3.46
CA ASP A 394 5.49 16.63 3.93
C ASP A 394 3.98 16.34 4.14
N SER A 395 3.41 16.94 5.21
CA SER A 395 1.96 17.11 5.44
C SER A 395 1.13 15.82 5.51
N ALA A 396 1.66 14.74 6.04
CA ALA A 396 0.84 13.57 6.37
C ALA A 396 0.05 13.80 7.68
N VAL A 397 -1.15 13.23 7.76
CA VAL A 397 -2.00 13.27 8.94
C VAL A 397 -2.24 11.85 9.44
N PHE A 398 -1.78 11.58 10.67
CA PHE A 398 -1.99 10.32 11.39
C PHE A 398 -3.00 10.56 12.51
N GLU A 399 -4.23 10.06 12.33
CA GLU A 399 -5.35 10.46 13.19
C GLU A 399 -6.15 9.28 13.71
N ASN A 400 -6.46 9.28 15.02
CA ASN A 400 -7.37 8.30 15.64
C ASN A 400 -6.99 6.82 15.37
N ASN A 401 -5.71 6.51 15.20
CA ASN A 401 -5.22 5.14 15.05
C ASN A 401 -4.96 4.50 16.43
N ARG A 402 -4.99 3.17 16.45
CA ARG A 402 -4.47 2.35 17.55
C ARG A 402 -3.13 1.79 17.14
N ILE A 403 -2.09 2.13 17.89
CA ILE A 403 -0.69 1.83 17.54
C ILE A 403 -0.06 1.17 18.77
N TYR A 404 0.04 -0.16 18.75
CA TYR A 404 0.37 -0.88 19.96
C TYR A 404 1.16 -2.17 19.70
N SER A 405 1.91 -2.57 20.72
CA SER A 405 2.69 -3.83 20.70
C SER A 405 3.51 -4.00 19.41
N ASN A 406 4.07 -2.91 18.86
CA ASN A 406 4.92 -3.00 17.67
C ASN A 406 6.31 -3.51 18.06
N ASN A 407 6.34 -4.70 18.62
CA ASN A 407 7.48 -5.35 19.27
C ASN A 407 8.01 -6.55 18.50
N PHE A 408 7.45 -6.85 17.33
CA PHE A 408 7.91 -7.93 16.48
C PHE A 408 9.31 -7.63 15.96
N ASN A 409 10.25 -8.52 16.22
CA ASN A 409 11.61 -8.36 15.73
C ASN A 409 11.83 -9.15 14.43
N SER A 410 11.62 -8.50 13.28
CA SER A 410 11.85 -9.11 11.98
C SER A 410 13.31 -9.42 11.68
N PHE A 411 14.27 -8.89 12.45
CA PHE A 411 15.70 -9.06 12.22
C PHE A 411 16.29 -10.32 12.85
N VAL A 412 15.53 -11.02 13.69
CA VAL A 412 16.01 -12.27 14.27
C VAL A 412 15.99 -13.40 13.24
N LYS A 413 16.95 -14.31 13.33
CA LYS A 413 17.10 -15.42 12.39
C LYS A 413 15.86 -16.34 12.31
N SER A 414 15.07 -16.41 13.37
CA SER A 414 13.85 -17.21 13.44
C SER A 414 12.63 -16.52 12.82
N SER A 415 12.72 -15.25 12.46
CA SER A 415 11.62 -14.51 11.85
C SER A 415 11.13 -15.18 10.56
N ASP A 416 9.84 -15.19 10.35
CA ASP A 416 9.19 -15.60 9.10
C ASP A 416 9.02 -14.43 8.12
N VAL A 417 9.46 -13.22 8.51
CA VAL A 417 9.53 -12.02 7.68
C VAL A 417 11.00 -11.66 7.46
N VAL A 418 11.40 -11.42 6.21
CA VAL A 418 12.75 -10.93 5.89
C VAL A 418 12.70 -9.42 5.74
N PRO A 419 13.35 -8.67 6.67
CA PRO A 419 13.33 -7.21 6.61
C PRO A 419 14.09 -6.70 5.38
N ARG A 420 13.55 -5.67 4.75
CA ARG A 420 14.16 -4.97 3.61
C ARG A 420 14.80 -3.64 4.01
N VAL A 421 14.32 -3.06 5.10
CA VAL A 421 14.77 -1.76 5.59
C VAL A 421 15.11 -1.86 7.08
N PRO A 422 16.11 -1.12 7.58
CA PRO A 422 16.37 -1.04 9.01
C PRO A 422 15.32 -0.15 9.66
N VAL A 423 14.81 -0.62 10.80
CA VAL A 423 13.82 0.15 11.56
C VAL A 423 14.07 0.00 13.06
N PRO A 424 13.71 1.00 13.87
CA PRO A 424 13.80 0.91 15.32
C PRO A 424 12.69 0.02 15.89
N VAL A 425 13.02 -1.27 16.11
CA VAL A 425 12.07 -2.23 16.70
C VAL A 425 11.51 -1.72 18.02
N GLY A 426 10.20 -1.87 18.21
CA GLY A 426 9.54 -1.42 19.44
C GLY A 426 9.07 0.04 19.40
N THR A 427 8.89 0.60 18.21
CA THR A 427 8.48 1.99 18.01
C THR A 427 7.08 2.07 17.39
N GLY A 428 6.23 2.92 17.97
CA GLY A 428 4.87 3.15 17.45
C GLY A 428 4.89 3.99 16.19
N ILE A 429 5.33 5.26 16.28
CA ILE A 429 5.46 6.18 15.14
C ILE A 429 6.89 6.70 15.04
N LEU A 430 7.42 6.74 13.82
CA LEU A 430 8.68 7.38 13.47
C LEU A 430 8.45 8.46 12.42
N ILE A 431 8.92 9.69 12.68
CA ILE A 431 9.10 10.75 11.68
C ILE A 431 10.60 10.99 11.51
N ALA A 432 11.11 10.79 10.30
CA ALA A 432 12.53 10.95 9.97
C ALA A 432 12.71 11.85 8.73
N GLY A 433 13.04 13.12 8.95
CA GLY A 433 13.19 14.10 7.88
C GLY A 433 11.85 14.52 7.25
N GLY A 434 10.75 14.39 7.99
CA GLY A 434 9.41 14.76 7.54
C GLY A 434 8.97 16.13 8.06
N ASN A 435 8.18 16.84 7.27
CA ASN A 435 7.74 18.20 7.60
C ASN A 435 6.22 18.31 7.68
N ASN A 436 5.75 19.27 8.51
CA ASN A 436 4.33 19.64 8.61
C ASN A 436 3.38 18.46 8.88
N ASN A 437 3.87 17.38 9.48
CA ASN A 437 3.03 16.23 9.79
C ASN A 437 2.20 16.49 11.05
N GLU A 438 1.00 15.92 11.09
CA GLU A 438 0.12 16.02 12.24
C GLU A 438 -0.19 14.62 12.79
N VAL A 439 0.18 14.40 14.05
CA VAL A 439 -0.06 13.13 14.78
C VAL A 439 -1.03 13.44 15.91
N LYS A 440 -2.32 13.12 15.71
CA LYS A 440 -3.38 13.57 16.63
C LYS A 440 -4.40 12.48 16.96
N GLY A 441 -4.88 12.52 18.20
CA GLY A 441 -5.96 11.66 18.67
C GLY A 441 -5.64 10.16 18.63
N ASN A 442 -4.38 9.78 18.40
CA ASN A 442 -3.99 8.38 18.37
C ASN A 442 -3.91 7.80 19.78
N ARG A 443 -4.09 6.49 19.89
CA ARG A 443 -3.83 5.75 21.11
C ARG A 443 -2.63 4.86 20.92
N MET A 444 -1.56 5.08 21.71
CA MET A 444 -0.26 4.40 21.59
C MET A 444 0.11 3.74 22.91
N TRP A 445 0.28 2.42 22.92
CA TRP A 445 0.62 1.68 24.13
C TRP A 445 1.41 0.41 23.83
N ASP A 446 2.13 -0.09 24.82
CA ASP A 446 2.90 -1.35 24.70
C ASP A 446 3.90 -1.38 23.53
N ASN A 447 4.45 -0.25 23.16
CA ASN A 447 5.60 -0.19 22.25
C ASN A 447 6.85 -0.13 23.12
N TRP A 448 7.60 -1.23 23.24
CA TRP A 448 8.57 -1.40 24.32
C TRP A 448 9.69 -0.36 24.33
N ARG A 449 9.98 0.26 23.21
CA ARG A 449 11.02 1.28 23.10
C ARG A 449 10.44 2.68 23.12
N ARG A 450 9.52 3.01 22.19
CA ARG A 450 8.96 4.36 22.04
C ARG A 450 7.54 4.34 21.52
N GLY A 451 6.69 5.20 22.09
CA GLY A 451 5.36 5.48 21.52
C GLY A 451 5.50 6.25 20.21
N SER A 452 6.28 7.34 20.22
CA SER A 452 6.61 8.14 19.04
C SER A 452 8.06 8.61 19.05
N MET A 453 8.60 8.86 17.85
CA MET A 453 9.99 9.24 17.65
C MET A 453 10.10 10.26 16.52
N LEU A 454 10.89 11.31 16.72
CA LEU A 454 11.20 12.33 15.72
C LEU A 454 12.71 12.50 15.59
N ILE A 455 13.21 12.39 14.37
CA ILE A 455 14.65 12.52 14.09
C ILE A 455 14.90 13.27 12.77
N ALA A 456 16.07 13.85 12.64
CA ALA A 456 16.64 14.15 11.34
C ALA A 456 17.03 12.83 10.63
N VAL A 457 17.03 12.82 9.32
CA VAL A 457 17.60 11.69 8.58
C VAL A 457 19.11 11.72 8.73
N PRO A 458 19.77 10.66 9.25
CA PRO A 458 21.22 10.63 9.37
C PRO A 458 21.92 10.74 8.01
N ASP A 459 22.98 11.52 7.91
CA ASP A 459 23.75 11.73 6.68
C ASP A 459 24.23 10.42 6.02
N ALA A 460 24.50 9.40 6.84
CA ALA A 460 24.89 8.09 6.33
C ALA A 460 23.81 7.36 5.52
N VAL A 461 22.56 7.77 5.61
CA VAL A 461 21.41 7.18 4.89
C VAL A 461 20.69 8.19 3.99
N SER A 462 20.98 9.47 4.12
CA SER A 462 20.66 10.47 3.09
C SER A 462 21.78 10.41 2.04
N ASP A 463 21.47 10.50 0.77
CA ASP A 463 22.49 10.55 -0.29
C ASP A 463 23.33 11.85 -0.27
N ASN A 464 23.37 12.55 0.85
CA ASN A 464 24.15 13.75 1.12
C ASN A 464 24.11 14.79 -0.02
N THR A 465 22.94 14.96 -0.61
CA THR A 465 22.74 15.81 -1.78
C THR A 465 22.53 17.29 -1.43
N GLY A 466 22.78 17.68 -0.15
CA GLY A 466 22.56 19.04 0.33
C GLY A 466 21.09 19.43 0.50
N TYR A 467 20.17 18.50 0.35
CA TYR A 467 18.74 18.70 0.62
C TYR A 467 18.45 18.47 2.11
N GLY A 468 17.56 19.29 2.66
CA GLY A 468 17.21 19.21 4.06
C GLY A 468 16.71 17.85 4.48
N THR A 469 17.39 17.23 5.42
CA THR A 469 17.05 15.94 6.03
C THR A 469 16.38 16.14 7.38
N THR A 470 16.01 17.37 7.71
CA THR A 470 15.46 17.78 9.00
C THR A 470 13.96 17.54 9.09
N SER A 471 13.49 17.31 10.30
CA SER A 471 12.08 17.18 10.61
C SER A 471 11.55 18.48 11.19
N ASN A 472 10.67 19.19 10.47
CA ASN A 472 10.25 20.53 10.86
C ASN A 472 8.73 20.68 10.93
N ARG A 473 8.25 21.50 11.85
CA ARG A 473 6.85 21.91 12.00
C ARG A 473 5.88 20.72 12.16
N ASN A 474 6.35 19.63 12.77
CA ASN A 474 5.51 18.48 13.07
C ASN A 474 4.76 18.72 14.39
N LYS A 475 3.51 18.29 14.45
CA LYS A 475 2.63 18.46 15.61
C LYS A 475 2.18 17.11 16.15
N PHE A 476 2.45 16.88 17.45
CA PHE A 476 1.99 15.70 18.16
C PHE A 476 1.05 16.17 19.27
N HIS A 477 -0.25 15.91 19.14
CA HIS A 477 -1.21 16.44 20.11
C HIS A 477 -2.45 15.56 20.30
N ASP A 478 -3.09 15.74 21.43
CA ASP A 478 -4.33 15.04 21.81
C ASP A 478 -4.22 13.50 21.74
N ASN A 479 -3.01 12.95 21.82
CA ASN A 479 -2.78 11.51 21.79
C ASN A 479 -2.94 10.93 23.21
N VAL A 480 -3.42 9.69 23.28
CA VAL A 480 -3.50 8.92 24.51
C VAL A 480 -2.33 7.95 24.56
N MET A 481 -1.42 8.18 25.50
CA MET A 481 -0.17 7.45 25.62
C MET A 481 -0.21 6.47 26.81
N GLY A 482 0.33 5.26 26.61
CA GLY A 482 0.49 4.26 27.68
C GLY A 482 -0.81 3.68 28.27
N LEU A 483 -1.95 3.91 27.63
CA LEU A 483 -3.26 3.37 28.08
C LEU A 483 -3.91 2.59 26.96
N ASP A 484 -4.35 1.37 27.25
CA ASP A 484 -5.12 0.56 26.33
C ASP A 484 -6.58 1.06 26.16
N PRO A 485 -7.39 0.49 25.26
CA PRO A 485 -8.77 0.91 25.06
C PRO A 485 -9.69 0.71 26.27
N SER A 486 -9.31 -0.12 27.23
CA SER A 486 -10.07 -0.30 28.49
C SER A 486 -9.72 0.76 29.55
N GLY A 487 -8.67 1.56 29.30
CA GLY A 487 -8.09 2.49 30.26
C GLY A 487 -7.02 1.85 31.17
N ALA A 488 -6.67 0.59 30.94
CA ALA A 488 -5.60 -0.05 31.69
C ALA A 488 -4.23 0.54 31.31
N LYS A 489 -3.38 0.72 32.31
CA LYS A 489 -2.03 1.24 32.12
C LYS A 489 -1.13 0.17 31.52
N VAL A 490 -0.71 0.39 30.28
CA VAL A 490 0.23 -0.45 29.51
C VAL A 490 1.23 0.48 28.83
N PRO A 491 2.30 0.87 29.56
CA PRO A 491 3.18 1.96 29.13
C PRO A 491 3.98 1.61 27.88
N ASN A 492 4.34 2.62 27.10
CA ASN A 492 5.46 2.55 26.17
C ASN A 492 6.79 2.63 26.94
N GLY A 493 7.92 2.32 26.32
CA GLY A 493 9.24 2.54 26.93
C GLY A 493 9.44 4.02 27.28
N VAL A 494 9.23 4.89 26.30
CA VAL A 494 9.02 6.34 26.46
C VAL A 494 7.95 6.76 25.46
N ASP A 495 7.10 7.72 25.81
CA ASP A 495 5.98 8.07 24.93
C ASP A 495 6.38 8.96 23.77
N PHE A 496 7.29 9.89 24.01
CA PHE A 496 7.87 10.73 22.97
C PHE A 496 9.39 10.86 23.13
N TRP A 497 10.12 10.56 22.05
CA TRP A 497 11.57 10.71 21.98
C TRP A 497 11.96 11.52 20.74
N TRP A 498 12.96 12.39 20.86
CA TRP A 498 13.53 13.13 19.75
C TRP A 498 15.04 13.26 19.87
N ASP A 499 15.74 13.45 18.74
CA ASP A 499 17.20 13.41 18.64
C ASP A 499 17.90 14.71 19.06
N GLN A 500 17.16 15.75 19.44
CA GLN A 500 17.69 17.08 19.75
C GLN A 500 18.52 17.70 18.62
N TYR A 501 18.35 17.25 17.39
CA TYR A 501 19.11 17.82 16.28
C TYR A 501 18.72 19.29 16.07
N PRO A 502 19.72 20.24 16.08
CA PRO A 502 19.40 21.69 16.06
C PRO A 502 18.66 22.15 14.81
N GLY A 503 18.78 21.39 13.71
CA GLY A 503 18.07 21.66 12.46
C GLY A 503 16.59 21.25 12.46
N ASN A 504 16.15 20.50 13.48
CA ASN A 504 14.74 20.12 13.63
C ASN A 504 13.98 21.25 14.34
N THR A 505 13.32 22.12 13.58
CA THR A 505 12.71 23.34 14.11
C THR A 505 11.18 23.28 14.14
N ASP A 506 10.58 24.11 15.00
CA ASP A 506 9.12 24.36 15.07
C ASP A 506 8.27 23.10 15.30
N ASN A 507 8.85 22.04 15.85
CA ASN A 507 8.10 20.86 16.24
C ASN A 507 7.45 21.06 17.60
N CYS A 508 6.24 20.54 17.81
CA CYS A 508 5.55 20.69 19.05
C CYS A 508 4.88 19.43 19.55
N TRP A 509 4.87 19.29 20.89
CA TRP A 509 4.24 18.22 21.62
C TRP A 509 3.35 18.80 22.71
N TYR A 510 2.03 18.66 22.59
CA TYR A 510 1.09 19.26 23.53
C TYR A 510 -0.20 18.43 23.68
N SER A 511 -0.94 18.65 24.77
CA SER A 511 -2.22 17.99 25.05
C SER A 511 -2.19 16.45 24.99
N ASN A 512 -1.04 15.83 25.27
CA ASN A 512 -0.89 14.37 25.29
C ASN A 512 -1.01 13.77 26.72
N GLY A 513 -1.66 14.50 27.65
CA GLY A 513 -1.80 14.08 29.03
C GLY A 513 -0.47 14.05 29.79
N ASN A 514 -0.31 13.08 30.67
CA ASN A 514 0.92 12.88 31.46
C ASN A 514 1.93 11.98 30.75
N ALA A 515 2.12 12.18 29.45
CA ALA A 515 3.04 11.38 28.65
C ALA A 515 4.50 11.62 29.06
N THR A 516 5.31 10.58 28.99
CA THR A 516 6.75 10.64 29.22
C THR A 516 7.47 11.17 27.98
N THR A 517 8.48 12.02 28.19
CA THR A 517 9.31 12.57 27.09
C THR A 517 10.79 12.36 27.38
N ASP A 518 11.59 12.12 26.35
CA ASP A 518 13.03 12.04 26.42
C ASP A 518 13.63 12.72 25.15
N PRO A 519 14.42 13.76 25.30
CA PRO A 519 14.75 14.48 26.56
C PRO A 519 13.51 15.08 27.23
N ALA A 520 13.68 15.40 28.52
CA ALA A 520 12.56 15.86 29.36
C ALA A 520 11.95 17.23 28.97
N ALA A 521 12.63 18.01 28.14
CA ALA A 521 12.09 19.26 27.63
C ALA A 521 11.09 19.02 26.50
N PRO A 522 9.80 19.25 26.69
CA PRO A 522 8.83 19.11 25.62
C PRO A 522 9.05 20.16 24.53
N LEU A 523 8.88 19.76 23.29
CA LEU A 523 8.74 20.72 22.19
C LEU A 523 7.44 21.48 22.40
N THR A 524 7.51 22.78 22.61
CA THR A 524 6.34 23.64 22.82
C THR A 524 5.92 24.28 21.51
N PRO A 525 4.62 24.51 21.28
CA PRO A 525 4.19 25.33 20.15
C PRO A 525 4.88 26.70 20.24
N SER A 526 5.48 27.17 19.17
CA SER A 526 5.73 28.58 19.00
C SER A 526 4.36 29.26 18.91
N ASN A 527 4.11 30.24 19.78
CA ASN A 527 2.90 31.05 19.79
C ASN A 527 2.67 31.74 18.45
#